data_229b92f6924e4d6be4a0f5759cbb788b
#
_entry.id   229b92f6924e4d6be4a0f5759cbb788b
#
_cell.length_a   1.000
_cell.length_b   1.000
_cell.length_c   1.000
_cell.angle_alpha   90.00
_cell.angle_beta   90.00
_cell.angle_gamma   90.00
#
_symmetry.space_group_name_H-M   'P 1'
#
loop_
_entity.id
_entity.type
_entity.pdbx_description
1 polymer ?
#
loop_
_entity_poly.entity_id
_entity_poly.type
_entity_poly.pdbx_seq_one_letter_code
_entity_poly.pdbx_strand_id
1 'polypeptide(L)'
;MARQLYAEIASIEEQHVTQYESIIDPTESWLEKWVMHELAEVYNYHGCMEQESNPRIKAIWERFCDYELGHLRLAIELFEKHEKRDVEEILPESLPEPIPFASQREFVRETLAGEVDLRADGTQIVPKSKESKASLAYRQQMNADGSPSETVSAGYKWAPGSELKLKVA
;
A
#
# COMPACT_ATOMS: atom_id res chain seq x y z
N MET A 1 17.24 13.33 6.02
CA MET A 1 17.21 11.95 5.48
C MET A 1 15.79 11.37 5.40
N ALA A 2 15.05 11.16 6.48
CA ALA A 2 13.71 10.55 6.43
C ALA A 2 12.73 11.27 5.48
N ARG A 3 12.67 12.58 5.51
CA ARG A 3 11.77 13.36 4.66
C ARG A 3 12.04 13.20 3.16
N GLN A 4 13.30 13.23 2.73
CA GLN A 4 13.64 12.97 1.34
C GLN A 4 13.18 11.59 0.91
N LEU A 5 13.38 10.59 1.79
CA LEU A 5 12.92 9.23 1.54
C LEU A 5 11.39 9.17 1.37
N TYR A 6 10.63 9.83 2.25
CA TYR A 6 9.17 9.85 2.12
C TYR A 6 8.69 10.63 0.89
N ALA A 7 9.37 11.70 0.50
CA ALA A 7 9.06 12.42 -0.72
C ALA A 7 9.33 11.57 -1.98
N GLU A 8 10.39 10.78 -1.98
CA GLU A 8 10.69 9.84 -3.06
C GLU A 8 9.67 8.70 -3.11
N ILE A 9 9.30 8.15 -1.96
CA ILE A 9 8.24 7.14 -1.86
C ILE A 9 6.93 7.71 -2.41
N ALA A 10 6.52 8.90 -2.01
CA ALA A 10 5.29 9.54 -2.50
C ALA A 10 5.29 9.70 -4.03
N SER A 11 6.42 10.09 -4.64
CA SER A 11 6.54 10.19 -6.09
C SER A 11 6.45 8.83 -6.79
N ILE A 12 6.96 7.77 -6.16
CA ILE A 12 6.84 6.40 -6.68
C ILE A 12 5.40 5.91 -6.55
N GLU A 13 4.72 6.21 -5.44
CA GLU A 13 3.31 5.85 -5.26
C GLU A 13 2.39 6.54 -6.27
N GLU A 14 2.65 7.79 -6.63
CA GLU A 14 1.95 8.44 -7.76
C GLU A 14 2.11 7.67 -9.07
N GLN A 15 3.30 7.14 -9.33
CA GLN A 15 3.56 6.32 -10.52
C GLN A 15 2.84 4.96 -10.42
N HIS A 16 2.80 4.36 -9.25
CA HIS A 16 2.05 3.11 -9.02
C HIS A 16 0.57 3.31 -9.28
N VAL A 17 -0.05 4.38 -8.76
CA VAL A 17 -1.46 4.70 -9.03
C VAL A 17 -1.71 4.79 -10.54
N THR A 18 -0.90 5.57 -11.26
CA THR A 18 -1.02 5.71 -12.73
C THR A 18 -0.83 4.37 -13.45
N GLN A 19 0.13 3.56 -13.01
CA GLN A 19 0.39 2.24 -13.59
C GLN A 19 -0.79 1.29 -13.38
N TYR A 20 -1.32 1.21 -12.15
CA TYR A 20 -2.46 0.36 -11.83
C TYR A 20 -3.72 0.82 -12.56
N GLU A 21 -3.98 2.13 -12.61
CA GLU A 21 -5.09 2.67 -13.40
C GLU A 21 -5.00 2.32 -14.89
N SER A 22 -3.79 2.23 -15.44
CA SER A 22 -3.59 1.90 -16.86
C SER A 22 -3.94 0.45 -17.22
N ILE A 23 -3.99 -0.45 -16.25
CA ILE A 23 -4.32 -1.87 -16.44
C ILE A 23 -5.73 -2.24 -15.95
N ILE A 24 -6.47 -1.28 -15.37
CA ILE A 24 -7.87 -1.50 -14.97
C ILE A 24 -8.73 -1.68 -16.22
N ASP A 25 -9.57 -2.70 -16.22
CA ASP A 25 -10.61 -2.84 -17.23
C ASP A 25 -11.69 -1.78 -17.01
N PRO A 26 -11.88 -0.83 -17.94
CA PRO A 26 -12.89 0.20 -17.78
C PRO A 26 -14.32 -0.31 -17.91
N THR A 27 -14.51 -1.57 -18.31
CA THR A 27 -15.82 -2.20 -18.47
C THR A 27 -16.27 -2.93 -17.21
N GLU A 28 -15.38 -3.15 -16.24
CA GLU A 28 -15.76 -3.74 -14.96
C GLU A 28 -16.81 -2.89 -14.22
N SER A 29 -17.84 -3.56 -13.73
CA SER A 29 -18.83 -2.94 -12.88
C SER A 29 -18.28 -2.67 -11.46
N TRP A 30 -18.98 -1.80 -10.72
CA TRP A 30 -18.63 -1.57 -9.31
C TRP A 30 -18.82 -2.82 -8.43
N LEU A 31 -19.77 -3.69 -8.77
CA LEU A 31 -20.01 -4.91 -8.02
C LEU A 31 -18.96 -5.96 -8.34
N GLU A 32 -18.48 -6.08 -9.58
CA GLU A 32 -17.31 -6.89 -9.93
C GLU A 32 -16.09 -6.47 -9.11
N LYS A 33 -15.79 -5.18 -9.11
CA LYS A 33 -14.66 -4.64 -8.35
C LYS A 33 -14.79 -4.92 -6.86
N TRP A 34 -16.01 -4.83 -6.32
CA TRP A 34 -16.24 -5.10 -4.91
C TRP A 34 -16.04 -6.58 -4.57
N VAL A 35 -16.59 -7.51 -5.34
CA VAL A 35 -16.36 -8.94 -5.16
C VAL A 35 -14.87 -9.28 -5.21
N MET A 36 -14.14 -8.75 -6.19
CA MET A 36 -12.71 -9.00 -6.33
C MET A 36 -11.89 -8.38 -5.19
N HIS A 37 -12.31 -7.24 -4.68
CA HIS A 37 -11.70 -6.61 -3.50
C HIS A 37 -11.84 -7.50 -2.27
N GLU A 38 -13.06 -7.94 -1.94
CA GLU A 38 -13.30 -8.79 -0.77
C GLU A 38 -12.59 -10.14 -0.90
N LEU A 39 -12.53 -10.70 -2.11
CA LEU A 39 -11.74 -11.91 -2.36
C LEU A 39 -10.25 -11.70 -2.07
N ALA A 40 -9.69 -10.57 -2.48
CA ALA A 40 -8.30 -10.22 -2.19
C ALA A 40 -8.05 -10.06 -0.69
N GLU A 41 -8.99 -9.45 0.04
CA GLU A 41 -8.87 -9.30 1.50
C GLU A 41 -8.94 -10.67 2.22
N VAL A 42 -9.85 -11.56 1.81
CA VAL A 42 -9.90 -12.94 2.32
C VAL A 42 -8.54 -13.64 2.09
N TYR A 43 -7.96 -13.53 0.90
CA TYR A 43 -6.67 -14.12 0.58
C TYR A 43 -5.55 -13.54 1.47
N ASN A 44 -5.53 -12.22 1.65
CA ASN A 44 -4.51 -11.53 2.44
C ASN A 44 -4.57 -11.95 3.91
N TYR A 45 -5.74 -11.93 4.53
CA TYR A 45 -5.88 -12.32 5.94
C TYR A 45 -5.66 -13.81 6.16
N HIS A 46 -6.07 -14.66 5.21
CA HIS A 46 -5.73 -16.08 5.25
C HIS A 46 -4.21 -16.29 5.19
N GLY A 47 -3.51 -15.61 4.29
CA GLY A 47 -2.05 -15.65 4.21
C GLY A 47 -1.36 -15.19 5.50
N CYS A 48 -1.86 -14.12 6.12
CA CYS A 48 -1.39 -13.66 7.42
C CYS A 48 -1.61 -14.71 8.52
N MET A 49 -2.80 -15.30 8.56
CA MET A 49 -3.16 -16.35 9.53
C MET A 49 -2.24 -17.59 9.41
N GLU A 50 -1.99 -18.04 8.19
CA GLU A 50 -1.14 -19.22 7.96
C GLU A 50 0.32 -19.02 8.39
N GLN A 51 0.81 -17.79 8.29
CA GLN A 51 2.23 -17.49 8.54
C GLN A 51 2.51 -16.90 9.92
N GLU A 52 1.48 -16.49 10.66
CA GLU A 52 1.67 -15.90 11.98
C GLU A 52 2.01 -16.96 13.03
N SER A 53 3.14 -16.77 13.67
CA SER A 53 3.63 -17.69 14.72
C SER A 53 3.15 -17.33 16.12
N ASN A 54 2.73 -16.09 16.37
CA ASN A 54 2.21 -15.67 17.66
C ASN A 54 0.71 -16.00 17.75
N PRO A 55 0.29 -16.91 18.65
CA PRO A 55 -1.10 -17.38 18.70
C PRO A 55 -2.12 -16.29 19.00
N ARG A 56 -1.73 -15.23 19.72
CA ARG A 56 -2.63 -14.10 20.00
C ARG A 56 -2.86 -13.23 18.76
N ILE A 57 -1.83 -13.04 17.97
CA ILE A 57 -1.92 -12.27 16.71
C ILE A 57 -2.60 -13.13 15.65
N LYS A 58 -2.29 -14.43 15.57
CA LYS A 58 -2.99 -15.35 14.67
C LYS A 58 -4.51 -15.31 14.89
N ALA A 59 -4.97 -15.34 16.14
CA ALA A 59 -6.40 -15.23 16.45
C ALA A 59 -7.05 -13.89 16.00
N ILE A 60 -6.27 -12.82 15.84
CA ILE A 60 -6.73 -11.56 15.26
C ILE A 60 -6.92 -11.72 13.75
N TRP A 61 -5.95 -12.30 13.05
CA TRP A 61 -6.04 -12.57 11.62
C TRP A 61 -7.19 -13.53 11.26
N GLU A 62 -7.40 -14.58 12.08
CA GLU A 62 -8.54 -15.48 11.95
C GLU A 62 -9.87 -14.70 11.99
N ARG A 63 -10.02 -13.80 12.97
CA ARG A 63 -11.22 -12.98 13.10
C ARG A 63 -11.42 -12.03 11.91
N PHE A 64 -10.36 -11.41 11.42
CA PHE A 64 -10.46 -10.55 10.27
C PHE A 64 -10.81 -11.35 9.00
N CYS A 65 -10.21 -12.51 8.80
CA CYS A 65 -10.58 -13.40 7.73
C CYS A 65 -12.07 -13.79 7.77
N ASP A 66 -12.60 -14.08 8.96
CA ASP A 66 -14.04 -14.36 9.13
C ASP A 66 -14.93 -13.16 8.75
N TYR A 67 -14.50 -11.93 9.06
CA TYR A 67 -15.23 -10.72 8.66
C TYR A 67 -15.22 -10.57 7.13
N GLU A 68 -14.09 -10.72 6.50
CA GLU A 68 -13.98 -10.59 5.03
C GLU A 68 -14.73 -11.71 4.29
N LEU A 69 -14.77 -12.92 4.83
CA LEU A 69 -15.64 -13.98 4.31
C LEU A 69 -17.13 -13.58 4.39
N GLY A 70 -17.53 -12.85 5.42
CA GLY A 70 -18.88 -12.27 5.53
C GLY A 70 -19.14 -11.19 4.49
N HIS A 71 -18.18 -10.28 4.30
CA HIS A 71 -18.24 -9.22 3.30
C HIS A 71 -18.30 -9.79 1.88
N LEU A 72 -17.43 -10.77 1.57
CA LEU A 72 -17.42 -11.45 0.28
C LEU A 72 -18.76 -12.10 -0.06
N ARG A 73 -19.37 -12.81 0.90
CA ARG A 73 -20.72 -13.39 0.69
C ARG A 73 -21.74 -12.32 0.35
N LEU A 74 -21.75 -11.21 1.08
CA LEU A 74 -22.65 -10.09 0.82
C LEU A 74 -22.40 -9.48 -0.56
N ALA A 75 -21.15 -9.27 -0.93
CA ALA A 75 -20.77 -8.73 -2.23
C ALA A 75 -21.24 -9.65 -3.37
N ILE A 76 -21.06 -10.97 -3.24
CA ILE A 76 -21.55 -11.98 -4.19
C ILE A 76 -23.08 -11.93 -4.31
N GLU A 77 -23.80 -11.94 -3.19
CA GLU A 77 -25.28 -11.84 -3.21
C GLU A 77 -25.76 -10.58 -3.93
N LEU A 78 -25.09 -9.45 -3.73
CA LEU A 78 -25.44 -8.19 -4.40
C LEU A 78 -25.11 -8.22 -5.89
N PHE A 79 -23.95 -8.78 -6.26
CA PHE A 79 -23.54 -8.95 -7.64
C PHE A 79 -24.55 -9.79 -8.42
N GLU A 80 -24.86 -11.00 -7.96
CA GLU A 80 -25.80 -11.90 -8.61
C GLU A 80 -27.22 -11.30 -8.68
N LYS A 81 -27.64 -10.63 -7.60
CA LYS A 81 -28.94 -9.98 -7.53
C LYS A 81 -29.11 -8.84 -8.52
N HIS A 82 -28.10 -7.99 -8.67
CA HIS A 82 -28.23 -6.75 -9.44
C HIS A 82 -27.74 -6.90 -10.88
N GLU A 83 -26.69 -7.66 -11.11
CA GLU A 83 -26.14 -7.86 -12.45
C GLU A 83 -26.76 -9.05 -13.19
N LYS A 84 -27.44 -9.96 -12.47
CA LYS A 84 -28.05 -11.16 -13.04
C LYS A 84 -27.04 -12.07 -13.76
N ARG A 85 -25.82 -12.09 -13.24
CA ARG A 85 -24.71 -12.90 -13.69
C ARG A 85 -24.30 -13.88 -12.59
N ASP A 86 -23.71 -14.99 -12.99
CA ASP A 86 -23.11 -15.94 -12.07
C ASP A 86 -21.74 -15.40 -11.63
N VAL A 87 -21.49 -15.44 -10.32
CA VAL A 87 -20.19 -15.02 -9.79
C VAL A 87 -19.02 -15.89 -10.28
N GLU A 88 -19.27 -17.15 -10.65
CA GLU A 88 -18.26 -18.02 -11.24
C GLU A 88 -17.67 -17.46 -12.55
N GLU A 89 -18.35 -16.52 -13.21
CA GLU A 89 -17.82 -15.86 -14.41
C GLU A 89 -16.61 -14.95 -14.13
N ILE A 90 -16.48 -14.48 -12.89
CA ILE A 90 -15.44 -13.51 -12.50
C ILE A 90 -14.49 -14.06 -11.44
N LEU A 91 -14.89 -15.07 -10.67
CA LEU A 91 -14.02 -15.68 -9.68
C LEU A 91 -12.98 -16.61 -10.34
N PRO A 92 -11.73 -16.61 -9.86
CA PRO A 92 -10.75 -17.58 -10.30
C PRO A 92 -11.13 -19.00 -9.82
N GLU A 93 -10.79 -20.02 -10.60
CA GLU A 93 -11.02 -21.42 -10.21
C GLU A 93 -10.34 -21.81 -8.89
N SER A 94 -9.22 -21.18 -8.58
CA SER A 94 -8.50 -21.35 -7.31
C SER A 94 -7.68 -20.11 -7.00
N LEU A 95 -7.50 -19.82 -5.72
CA LEU A 95 -6.54 -18.80 -5.27
C LEU A 95 -5.12 -19.39 -5.30
N PRO A 96 -4.10 -18.55 -5.57
CA PRO A 96 -2.72 -18.99 -5.47
C PRO A 96 -2.37 -19.35 -4.04
N GLU A 97 -1.41 -20.26 -3.87
CA GLU A 97 -0.88 -20.56 -2.54
C GLU A 97 -0.30 -19.29 -1.90
N PRO A 98 -0.53 -19.08 -0.60
CA PRO A 98 0.06 -17.93 0.11
C PRO A 98 1.58 -17.92 -0.02
N ILE A 99 2.13 -16.76 -0.33
CA ILE A 99 3.58 -16.59 -0.45
C ILE A 99 4.21 -16.78 0.94
N PRO A 100 5.08 -17.80 1.17
CA PRO A 100 5.72 -18.00 2.46
C PRO A 100 6.57 -16.79 2.85
N PHE A 101 6.49 -16.36 4.10
CA PHE A 101 7.33 -15.29 4.60
C PHE A 101 8.80 -15.69 4.53
N ALA A 102 9.59 -14.84 3.89
CA ALA A 102 11.04 -14.87 3.94
C ALA A 102 11.57 -13.49 4.32
N SER A 103 12.50 -13.42 5.28
CA SER A 103 13.06 -12.13 5.66
C SER A 103 13.83 -11.51 4.50
N GLN A 104 13.40 -10.34 4.06
CA GLN A 104 14.06 -9.54 3.02
C GLN A 104 15.03 -8.50 3.61
N ARG A 105 15.31 -8.56 4.91
CA ARG A 105 16.07 -7.53 5.62
C ARG A 105 17.48 -7.34 5.06
N GLU A 106 18.17 -8.42 4.72
CA GLU A 106 19.51 -8.36 4.16
C GLU A 106 19.49 -7.75 2.76
N PHE A 107 18.63 -8.25 1.89
CA PHE A 107 18.40 -7.70 0.55
C PHE A 107 18.10 -6.19 0.59
N VAL A 108 17.18 -5.77 1.46
CA VAL A 108 16.83 -4.34 1.60
C VAL A 108 18.03 -3.50 2.06
N ARG A 109 18.81 -4.02 3.01
CA ARG A 109 20.01 -3.30 3.46
C ARG A 109 21.06 -3.16 2.38
N GLU A 110 21.31 -4.21 1.61
CA GLU A 110 22.26 -4.19 0.49
C GLU A 110 21.81 -3.24 -0.61
N THR A 111 20.53 -3.29 -0.97
CA THR A 111 19.91 -2.37 -1.96
C THR A 111 20.05 -0.93 -1.51
N LEU A 112 19.67 -0.61 -0.27
CA LEU A 112 19.81 0.75 0.27
C LEU A 112 21.27 1.22 0.30
N ALA A 113 22.20 0.35 0.64
CA ALA A 113 23.62 0.68 0.64
C ALA A 113 24.16 0.96 -0.77
N GLY A 114 23.69 0.20 -1.77
CA GLY A 114 24.07 0.39 -3.17
C GLY A 114 23.44 1.61 -3.85
N GLU A 115 22.24 2.00 -3.41
CA GLU A 115 21.43 3.02 -4.09
C GLU A 115 21.33 4.35 -3.33
N VAL A 116 22.09 4.49 -2.24
CA VAL A 116 22.05 5.69 -1.38
C VAL A 116 22.28 7.02 -2.13
N ASP A 117 23.03 6.98 -3.23
CA ASP A 117 23.35 8.14 -4.07
C ASP A 117 22.44 8.30 -5.30
N LEU A 118 21.43 7.45 -5.43
CA LEU A 118 20.45 7.53 -6.50
C LEU A 118 19.22 8.37 -6.11
N ARG A 119 18.49 8.84 -7.13
CA ARG A 119 17.25 9.61 -7.03
C ARG A 119 16.29 9.24 -8.13
N ALA A 120 15.01 9.21 -7.80
CA ALA A 120 13.96 9.25 -8.81
C ALA A 120 13.87 10.68 -9.38
N ASP A 121 13.86 10.80 -10.69
CA ASP A 121 13.69 12.05 -11.44
C ASP A 121 12.71 11.78 -12.60
N GLY A 122 11.43 12.04 -12.37
CA GLY A 122 10.35 11.58 -13.23
C GLY A 122 10.32 10.04 -13.28
N THR A 123 10.41 9.48 -14.47
CA THR A 123 10.43 8.02 -14.70
C THR A 123 11.84 7.42 -14.70
N GLN A 124 12.85 8.21 -14.38
CA GLN A 124 14.26 7.78 -14.43
C GLN A 124 14.85 7.69 -13.02
N ILE A 125 15.79 6.79 -12.84
CA ILE A 125 16.66 6.75 -11.67
C ILE A 125 18.01 7.34 -12.06
N VAL A 126 18.41 8.40 -11.38
CA VAL A 126 19.63 9.15 -11.69
C VAL A 126 20.52 9.29 -10.45
N PRO A 127 21.83 9.49 -10.59
CA PRO A 127 22.67 9.93 -9.49
C PRO A 127 22.17 11.26 -8.92
N LYS A 128 22.22 11.44 -7.60
CA LYS A 128 21.84 12.70 -6.92
C LYS A 128 22.45 13.95 -7.55
N SER A 129 23.70 13.83 -8.00
CA SER A 129 24.42 14.92 -8.68
C SER A 129 23.86 15.31 -10.06
N LYS A 130 22.99 14.47 -10.62
CA LYS A 130 22.36 14.67 -11.94
C LYS A 130 20.86 14.91 -11.84
N GLU A 131 20.33 15.07 -10.64
CA GLU A 131 18.92 15.39 -10.43
C GLU A 131 18.54 16.69 -11.15
N SER A 132 17.42 16.69 -11.85
CA SER A 132 16.94 17.83 -12.63
C SER A 132 16.55 19.01 -11.73
N LYS A 133 16.62 20.24 -12.29
CA LYS A 133 16.18 21.45 -11.59
C LYS A 133 14.68 21.40 -11.26
N ALA A 134 13.88 20.74 -12.08
CA ALA A 134 12.44 20.58 -11.85
C ALA A 134 12.17 19.70 -10.63
N SER A 135 12.86 18.56 -10.52
CA SER A 135 12.78 17.67 -9.36
C SER A 135 13.24 18.38 -8.06
N LEU A 136 14.35 19.12 -8.13
CA LEU A 136 14.84 19.92 -6.99
C LEU A 136 13.83 20.98 -6.56
N ALA A 137 13.22 21.70 -7.52
CA ALA A 137 12.21 22.72 -7.23
C ALA A 137 10.95 22.11 -6.60
N TYR A 138 10.49 20.97 -7.10
CA TYR A 138 9.37 20.22 -6.53
C TYR A 138 9.64 19.80 -5.07
N ARG A 139 10.82 19.25 -4.79
CA ARG A 139 11.23 18.92 -3.42
C ARG A 139 11.28 20.16 -2.51
N GLN A 140 11.79 21.27 -3.00
CA GLN A 140 11.82 22.53 -2.24
C GLN A 140 10.40 23.01 -1.91
N GLN A 141 9.48 22.93 -2.87
CA GLN A 141 8.08 23.27 -2.66
C GLN A 141 7.41 22.37 -1.63
N MET A 142 7.56 21.05 -1.76
CA MET A 142 7.03 20.08 -0.78
C MET A 142 7.58 20.31 0.63
N ASN A 143 8.75 20.93 0.70
CA ASN A 143 9.47 21.16 1.93
C ASN A 143 9.37 22.60 2.45
N ALA A 144 8.55 23.47 1.83
CA ALA A 144 8.48 24.88 2.16
C ALA A 144 8.04 25.17 3.61
N ASP A 145 7.12 24.36 4.12
CA ASP A 145 6.53 24.55 5.46
C ASP A 145 7.26 23.80 6.59
N GLY A 146 8.50 23.44 6.38
CA GLY A 146 9.29 22.67 7.35
C GLY A 146 9.25 21.16 7.08
N SER A 147 10.02 20.35 7.81
CA SER A 147 10.20 18.91 7.61
C SER A 147 9.68 18.05 8.75
N PRO A 148 8.97 16.94 8.46
CA PRO A 148 8.70 15.94 9.48
C PRO A 148 9.97 15.49 10.21
N SER A 149 11.08 15.34 9.49
CA SER A 149 12.37 14.99 10.12
C SER A 149 12.94 16.11 10.99
N GLU A 150 12.75 17.38 10.64
CA GLU A 150 13.11 18.51 11.52
C GLU A 150 12.24 18.55 12.76
N THR A 151 10.92 18.32 12.61
CA THR A 151 9.98 18.23 13.73
C THR A 151 10.37 17.10 14.68
N VAL A 152 10.71 15.92 14.15
CA VAL A 152 11.18 14.79 14.96
C VAL A 152 12.51 15.07 15.62
N SER A 153 13.46 15.68 14.90
CA SER A 153 14.76 16.10 15.44
C SER A 153 14.65 17.15 16.52
N ALA A 154 13.62 18.00 16.47
CA ALA A 154 13.31 18.99 17.49
C ALA A 154 12.66 18.38 18.75
N GLY A 155 12.51 17.06 18.84
CA GLY A 155 12.04 16.36 20.02
C GLY A 155 10.54 16.07 20.05
N TYR A 156 9.89 16.02 18.88
CA TYR A 156 8.50 15.56 18.80
C TYR A 156 8.36 14.18 19.43
N LYS A 157 7.43 14.06 20.37
CA LYS A 157 7.06 12.77 20.98
C LYS A 157 5.62 12.47 20.61
N TRP A 158 5.45 11.46 19.78
CA TRP A 158 4.11 10.96 19.47
C TRP A 158 3.48 10.32 20.72
N ALA A 159 2.20 10.60 20.92
CA ALA A 159 1.37 9.90 21.90
C ALA A 159 0.03 9.54 21.22
N PRO A 160 -0.60 8.38 21.58
CA PRO A 160 -1.88 7.99 21.00
C PRO A 160 -2.93 9.11 21.11
N GLY A 161 -3.59 9.44 20.00
CA GLY A 161 -4.61 10.49 19.91
C GLY A 161 -4.05 11.91 19.89
N SER A 162 -2.73 12.10 19.78
CA SER A 162 -2.13 13.45 19.66
C SER A 162 -2.44 14.09 18.31
N GLU A 163 -2.62 13.30 17.26
CA GLU A 163 -3.03 13.70 15.91
C GLU A 163 -4.41 14.38 15.89
N LEU A 164 -5.30 14.04 16.82
CA LEU A 164 -6.62 14.65 16.95
C LEU A 164 -6.58 16.02 17.64
N LYS A 165 -5.45 16.41 18.21
CA LYS A 165 -5.23 17.69 18.89
C LYS A 165 -4.62 18.75 17.99
N LEU A 166 -4.27 18.43 16.77
CA LEU A 166 -3.84 19.42 15.79
C LEU A 166 -5.00 20.37 15.54
N LYS A 167 -4.92 21.55 16.13
CA LYS A 167 -5.85 22.63 15.80
C LYS A 167 -5.62 22.97 14.34
N VAL A 168 -6.64 22.71 13.52
CA VAL A 168 -6.72 23.32 12.20
C VAL A 168 -6.73 24.83 12.43
N ALA A 169 -5.65 25.49 12.05
CA ALA A 169 -5.52 26.94 12.10
C ALA A 169 -6.36 27.55 10.98
#